data_c37218721d555e9caf1f27af57557c6d
#
_entry.id   c37218721d555e9caf1f27af57557c6d
#
_cell.length_a   1.000
_cell.length_b   1.000
_cell.length_c   1.000
_cell.angle_alpha   90.00
_cell.angle_beta   90.00
_cell.angle_gamma   90.00
#
_symmetry.space_group_name_H-M   'P 1'
#
loop_
_entity.id
_entity.type
_entity.pdbx_description
1 polymer ?
#
loop_
_entity_poly.entity_id
_entity_poly.type
_entity_poly.pdbx_seq_one_letter_code
_entity_poly.pdbx_strand_id
1 'polypeptide(L)'
;MPLSDVEIISRITHRQRPKRLVITPIISTRQFQPSSFDLRIGSDFKVIRNVRQPYFNPLVSQNVILKQVKHYLMPITVREFQGVVIHPGEFALGCTLEYIRLPADIAAVLEGKSTWGRLGLKIHSTAGFVDPGFSGRLTFEIENGGNIPIVLLPGLRVAQLCFQWCDEPSARLYGATGADSKYQYQLETTASRFFKDSELNFFRRKRQAALAGRLQIPEDVMRNLLTELYEEFL
;
A
#
# COMPACT_ATOMS: atom_id res chain seq x y z
N MET A 1 -21.90 -3.06 -2.49
CA MET A 1 -22.52 -2.68 -1.19
C MET A 1 -21.52 -2.92 -0.07
N PRO A 2 -21.40 -2.04 0.94
CA PRO A 2 -20.54 -2.29 2.09
C PRO A 2 -21.07 -3.47 2.92
N LEU A 3 -20.17 -4.23 3.55
CA LEU A 3 -20.53 -5.32 4.46
C LEU A 3 -20.85 -4.76 5.84
N SER A 4 -21.90 -5.28 6.47
CA SER A 4 -22.21 -5.07 7.88
C SER A 4 -21.26 -5.88 8.78
N ASP A 5 -21.24 -5.56 10.08
CA ASP A 5 -20.50 -6.33 11.08
C ASP A 5 -20.88 -7.81 11.12
N VAL A 6 -22.17 -8.13 10.96
CA VAL A 6 -22.70 -9.50 10.89
C VAL A 6 -22.11 -10.24 9.68
N GLU A 7 -22.07 -9.60 8.52
CA GLU A 7 -21.50 -10.17 7.30
C GLU A 7 -19.97 -10.32 7.42
N ILE A 8 -19.27 -9.35 8.00
CA ILE A 8 -17.83 -9.43 8.27
C ILE A 8 -17.52 -10.64 9.16
N ILE A 9 -18.26 -10.82 10.26
CA ILE A 9 -18.11 -11.96 11.18
C ILE A 9 -18.41 -13.27 10.45
N SER A 10 -19.50 -13.32 9.68
CA SER A 10 -19.86 -14.49 8.87
C SER A 10 -18.76 -14.88 7.89
N ARG A 11 -18.12 -13.89 7.26
CA ARG A 11 -17.01 -14.15 6.31
C ARG A 11 -15.71 -14.56 7.03
N ILE A 12 -15.43 -14.07 8.21
CA ILE A 12 -14.26 -14.49 9.02
C ILE A 12 -14.44 -15.94 9.48
N THR A 13 -15.64 -16.34 9.86
CA THR A 13 -15.97 -17.70 10.36
C THR A 13 -16.37 -18.68 9.26
N HIS A 14 -16.33 -18.26 7.99
CA HIS A 14 -16.82 -19.07 6.88
C HIS A 14 -16.07 -20.41 6.76
N ARG A 15 -16.81 -21.52 6.61
CA ARG A 15 -16.24 -22.89 6.59
C ARG A 15 -15.32 -23.13 5.39
N GLN A 16 -15.69 -22.65 4.21
CA GLN A 16 -14.89 -22.80 2.99
C GLN A 16 -13.73 -21.80 2.99
N ARG A 17 -12.52 -22.30 3.07
CA ARG A 17 -11.29 -21.47 3.12
C ARG A 17 -11.17 -20.43 2.01
N PRO A 18 -11.49 -20.72 0.72
CA PRO A 18 -11.40 -19.72 -0.35
C PRO A 18 -12.32 -18.52 -0.17
N LYS A 19 -13.49 -18.72 0.48
CA LYS A 19 -14.48 -17.66 0.75
C LYS A 19 -14.21 -16.93 2.07
N ARG A 20 -13.22 -17.36 2.85
CA ARG A 20 -12.97 -16.81 4.18
C ARG A 20 -12.20 -15.50 4.08
N LEU A 21 -12.74 -14.44 4.67
CA LEU A 21 -12.01 -13.25 5.05
C LEU A 21 -11.09 -13.59 6.24
N VAL A 22 -9.79 -13.32 6.13
CA VAL A 22 -8.85 -13.53 7.24
C VAL A 22 -8.37 -12.19 7.75
N ILE A 23 -8.50 -11.98 9.05
CA ILE A 23 -7.90 -10.86 9.78
C ILE A 23 -7.30 -11.46 11.05
N THR A 24 -6.01 -11.31 11.25
CA THR A 24 -5.33 -11.90 12.41
C THR A 24 -4.11 -11.08 12.84
N PRO A 25 -3.89 -10.85 14.15
CA PRO A 25 -4.77 -11.21 15.26
C PRO A 25 -5.99 -10.29 15.39
N ILE A 26 -7.09 -10.79 15.92
CA ILE A 26 -8.20 -9.98 16.44
C ILE A 26 -7.99 -9.86 17.94
N ILE A 27 -7.56 -8.69 18.40
CA ILE A 27 -7.19 -8.47 19.81
C ILE A 27 -8.40 -8.11 20.67
N SER A 28 -9.40 -7.46 20.05
CA SER A 28 -10.58 -6.99 20.79
C SER A 28 -11.82 -6.99 19.89
N THR A 29 -12.96 -7.35 20.47
CA THR A 29 -14.26 -7.21 19.80
C THR A 29 -14.59 -5.77 19.42
N ARG A 30 -13.96 -4.78 20.09
CA ARG A 30 -14.09 -3.36 19.74
C ARG A 30 -13.50 -2.98 18.37
N GLN A 31 -12.82 -3.91 17.70
CA GLN A 31 -12.35 -3.71 16.32
C GLN A 31 -13.50 -3.85 15.31
N PHE A 32 -14.56 -4.58 15.65
CA PHE A 32 -15.75 -4.65 14.82
C PHE A 32 -16.56 -3.36 14.96
N GLN A 33 -16.80 -2.70 13.86
CA GLN A 33 -17.63 -1.51 13.74
C GLN A 33 -18.85 -1.86 12.88
N PRO A 34 -19.94 -1.09 12.88
CA PRO A 34 -21.17 -1.43 12.17
C PRO A 34 -20.98 -1.82 10.70
N SER A 35 -19.97 -1.26 10.01
CA SER A 35 -19.71 -1.48 8.58
C SER A 35 -18.23 -1.44 8.23
N SER A 36 -17.36 -1.67 9.21
CA SER A 36 -15.90 -1.70 9.00
C SER A 36 -15.21 -2.49 10.10
N PHE A 37 -13.92 -2.73 9.92
CA PHE A 37 -13.05 -3.33 10.91
C PHE A 37 -11.88 -2.40 11.23
N ASP A 38 -11.71 -2.05 12.50
CA ASP A 38 -10.60 -1.19 12.96
C ASP A 38 -9.26 -1.92 12.87
N LEU A 39 -8.30 -1.27 12.27
CA LEU A 39 -6.93 -1.75 12.14
C LEU A 39 -5.99 -1.02 13.09
N ARG A 40 -5.02 -1.78 13.60
CA ARG A 40 -4.00 -1.29 14.52
C ARG A 40 -2.69 -1.05 13.78
N ILE A 41 -1.96 -0.05 14.21
CA ILE A 41 -0.60 0.16 13.75
C ILE A 41 0.34 -0.86 14.38
N GLY A 42 1.22 -1.43 13.59
CA GLY A 42 2.29 -2.34 14.04
C GLY A 42 3.48 -1.58 14.61
N SER A 43 4.55 -2.31 14.88
CA SER A 43 5.79 -1.78 15.48
C SER A 43 6.87 -1.41 14.45
N ASP A 44 6.64 -1.70 13.17
CA ASP A 44 7.60 -1.53 12.10
C ASP A 44 7.28 -0.28 11.28
N PHE A 45 8.22 0.67 11.25
CA PHE A 45 8.10 1.94 10.56
C PHE A 45 9.28 2.19 9.63
N LYS A 46 9.06 3.02 8.62
CA LYS A 46 10.12 3.64 7.82
C LYS A 46 9.89 5.15 7.81
N VAL A 47 10.80 5.86 8.44
CA VAL A 47 10.76 7.34 8.48
C VAL A 47 11.63 7.92 7.40
N ILE A 48 11.23 9.08 6.89
CA ILE A 48 12.01 9.82 5.90
C ILE A 48 13.22 10.45 6.56
N ARG A 49 14.38 10.25 5.95
CA ARG A 49 15.59 11.02 6.30
C ARG A 49 15.61 12.33 5.54
N ASN A 50 16.04 13.36 6.21
CA ASN A 50 16.38 14.61 5.54
C ASN A 50 17.69 14.43 4.75
N VAL A 51 17.54 14.09 3.46
CA VAL A 51 18.67 13.82 2.56
C VAL A 51 18.68 14.86 1.43
N ARG A 52 19.87 15.28 1.01
CA ARG A 52 20.02 16.16 -0.16
C ARG A 52 19.84 15.37 -1.47
N GLN A 53 18.64 14.82 -1.65
CA GLN A 53 18.26 14.16 -2.89
C GLN A 53 17.33 15.07 -3.68
N PRO A 54 17.74 15.56 -4.86
CA PRO A 54 16.95 16.56 -5.58
C PRO A 54 15.62 16.01 -6.12
N TYR A 55 15.58 14.74 -6.50
CA TYR A 55 14.38 14.12 -7.06
C TYR A 55 14.53 12.58 -7.14
N PHE A 56 13.40 11.87 -7.24
CA PHE A 56 13.34 10.48 -7.67
C PHE A 56 13.10 10.43 -9.18
N ASN A 57 13.97 9.74 -9.91
CA ASN A 57 13.79 9.51 -11.34
C ASN A 57 13.41 8.06 -11.60
N PRO A 58 12.16 7.79 -12.05
CA PRO A 58 11.70 6.41 -12.29
C PRO A 58 12.41 5.74 -13.47
N LEU A 59 13.07 6.51 -14.35
CA LEU A 59 13.71 6.00 -15.56
C LEU A 59 15.19 5.61 -15.39
N VAL A 60 15.76 5.71 -14.18
CA VAL A 60 17.10 5.18 -13.90
C VAL A 60 17.06 3.69 -13.62
N SER A 61 18.24 3.03 -13.61
CA SER A 61 18.31 1.58 -13.36
C SER A 61 17.76 1.21 -11.98
N GLN A 62 17.22 -0.01 -11.87
CA GLN A 62 16.67 -0.54 -10.61
C GLN A 62 17.66 -0.44 -9.45
N ASN A 63 18.95 -0.71 -9.70
CA ASN A 63 19.96 -0.63 -8.65
C ASN A 63 20.15 0.80 -8.09
N VAL A 64 20.04 1.81 -8.94
CA VAL A 64 20.08 3.21 -8.52
C VAL A 64 18.87 3.55 -7.69
N ILE A 65 17.67 3.15 -8.13
CA ILE A 65 16.42 3.33 -7.39
C ILE A 65 16.49 2.70 -6.00
N LEU A 66 16.93 1.45 -5.91
CA LEU A 66 17.05 0.74 -4.63
C LEU A 66 18.02 1.45 -3.67
N LYS A 67 19.14 1.99 -4.19
CA LYS A 67 20.08 2.79 -3.40
C LYS A 67 19.42 4.07 -2.91
N GLN A 68 18.69 4.79 -3.77
CA GLN A 68 17.97 6.01 -3.43
C GLN A 68 16.93 5.75 -2.33
N VAL A 69 16.09 4.73 -2.49
CA VAL A 69 15.06 4.35 -1.50
C VAL A 69 15.70 3.99 -0.15
N LYS A 70 16.78 3.20 -0.13
CA LYS A 70 17.53 2.87 1.10
C LYS A 70 18.15 4.10 1.77
N HIS A 71 18.60 5.06 0.99
CA HIS A 71 19.16 6.29 1.53
C HIS A 71 18.10 7.21 2.11
N TYR A 72 16.92 7.24 1.49
CA TYR A 72 15.80 8.10 1.82
C TYR A 72 14.99 7.59 3.02
N LEU A 73 14.80 6.28 3.16
CA LEU A 73 13.98 5.67 4.21
C LEU A 73 14.85 4.97 5.26
N MET A 74 14.63 5.33 6.52
CA MET A 74 15.26 4.69 7.67
C MET A 74 14.26 3.76 8.35
N PRO A 75 14.54 2.44 8.42
CA PRO A 75 13.70 1.52 9.18
C PRO A 75 13.86 1.79 10.68
N ILE A 76 12.73 1.79 11.40
CA ILE A 76 12.65 1.90 12.85
C ILE A 76 11.71 0.80 13.33
N THR A 77 12.17 -0.02 14.28
CA THR A 77 11.32 -0.95 15.03
C THR A 77 11.10 -0.40 16.42
N VAL A 78 9.86 -0.16 16.75
CA VAL A 78 9.49 0.43 18.04
C VAL A 78 9.20 -0.68 19.04
N ARG A 79 9.80 -0.57 20.23
CA ARG A 79 9.53 -1.51 21.35
C ARG A 79 8.19 -1.20 21.98
N GLU A 80 7.67 -2.16 22.76
CA GLU A 80 6.44 -1.97 23.54
C GLU A 80 6.53 -0.69 24.39
N PHE A 81 5.41 0.04 24.42
CA PHE A 81 5.26 1.32 25.15
C PHE A 81 6.15 2.48 24.67
N GLN A 82 6.93 2.29 23.61
CA GLN A 82 7.60 3.38 22.91
C GLN A 82 6.78 3.78 21.69
N GLY A 83 6.85 5.04 21.30
CA GLY A 83 6.14 5.58 20.16
C GLY A 83 7.08 6.16 19.10
N VAL A 84 6.56 6.29 17.90
CA VAL A 84 7.17 7.14 16.88
C VAL A 84 6.50 8.50 16.94
N VAL A 85 7.29 9.55 17.02
CA VAL A 85 6.81 10.92 16.93
C VAL A 85 6.76 11.32 15.46
N ILE A 86 5.61 11.77 15.00
CA ILE A 86 5.42 12.31 13.65
C ILE A 86 5.22 13.82 13.80
N HIS A 87 6.20 14.60 13.40
CA HIS A 87 6.12 16.06 13.46
C HIS A 87 5.26 16.65 12.35
N PRO A 88 4.76 17.87 12.48
CA PRO A 88 4.03 18.57 11.44
C PRO A 88 4.75 18.53 10.08
N GLY A 89 4.04 18.12 9.03
CA GLY A 89 4.59 17.98 7.67
C GLY A 89 5.46 16.74 7.45
N GLU A 90 5.68 15.90 8.46
CA GLU A 90 6.45 14.66 8.28
C GLU A 90 5.58 13.55 7.68
N PHE A 91 6.23 12.76 6.84
CA PHE A 91 5.70 11.54 6.24
C PHE A 91 6.49 10.32 6.71
N ALA A 92 5.77 9.27 7.06
CA ALA A 92 6.35 7.98 7.44
C ALA A 92 5.53 6.83 6.85
N LEU A 93 6.16 5.69 6.68
CA LEU A 93 5.45 4.44 6.41
C LEU A 93 5.36 3.62 7.68
N GLY A 94 4.20 3.02 7.91
CA GLY A 94 3.96 2.02 8.93
C GLY A 94 3.25 0.83 8.32
N CYS A 95 2.95 -0.21 9.08
CA CYS A 95 2.10 -1.30 8.60
C CYS A 95 1.05 -1.69 9.63
N THR A 96 0.03 -2.39 9.17
CA THR A 96 -0.97 -2.98 10.07
C THR A 96 -0.32 -4.00 11.01
N LEU A 97 -0.82 -4.06 12.24
CA LEU A 97 -0.52 -5.18 13.13
C LEU A 97 -1.17 -6.45 12.60
N GLU A 98 -2.35 -6.32 12.03
CA GLU A 98 -3.13 -7.41 11.47
C GLU A 98 -2.59 -7.84 10.10
N TYR A 99 -2.54 -9.14 9.89
CA TYR A 99 -2.46 -9.77 8.58
C TYR A 99 -3.86 -9.92 8.01
N ILE A 100 -4.04 -9.57 6.75
CA ILE A 100 -5.34 -9.54 6.08
C ILE A 100 -5.25 -10.40 4.83
N ARG A 101 -6.31 -11.19 4.56
CA ARG A 101 -6.50 -11.88 3.29
C ARG A 101 -7.93 -11.71 2.83
N LEU A 102 -8.10 -11.13 1.66
CA LEU A 102 -9.40 -10.96 1.01
C LEU A 102 -9.71 -12.17 0.12
N PRO A 103 -10.95 -12.68 0.16
CA PRO A 103 -11.42 -13.65 -0.83
C PRO A 103 -11.68 -12.99 -2.19
N ALA A 104 -12.04 -13.80 -3.18
CA ALA A 104 -12.22 -13.33 -4.57
C ALA A 104 -13.41 -12.38 -4.78
N ASP A 105 -14.38 -12.40 -3.88
CA ASP A 105 -15.65 -11.69 -3.95
C ASP A 105 -15.74 -10.50 -2.99
N ILE A 106 -14.63 -10.12 -2.34
CA ILE A 106 -14.58 -8.98 -1.43
C ILE A 106 -13.38 -8.10 -1.80
N ALA A 107 -13.67 -6.82 -2.07
CA ALA A 107 -12.71 -5.73 -2.06
C ALA A 107 -12.78 -4.97 -0.73
N ALA A 108 -11.79 -4.11 -0.47
CA ALA A 108 -11.85 -3.25 0.70
C ALA A 108 -11.26 -1.87 0.43
N VAL A 109 -11.65 -0.90 1.25
CA VAL A 109 -11.09 0.45 1.25
C VAL A 109 -10.53 0.76 2.63
N LEU A 110 -9.26 1.15 2.65
CA LEU A 110 -8.57 1.60 3.84
C LEU A 110 -8.90 3.07 4.09
N GLU A 111 -9.35 3.38 5.30
CA GLU A 111 -9.68 4.73 5.74
C GLU A 111 -9.03 5.05 7.08
N GLY A 112 -8.74 6.34 7.32
CA GLY A 112 -8.29 6.82 8.61
C GLY A 112 -9.44 6.87 9.62
N LYS A 113 -9.14 6.73 10.91
CA LYS A 113 -10.14 6.96 11.96
C LYS A 113 -10.31 8.46 12.20
N SER A 114 -11.56 8.90 12.29
CA SER A 114 -11.91 10.31 12.53
C SER A 114 -11.27 10.91 13.79
N THR A 115 -11.01 10.10 14.81
CA THR A 115 -10.31 10.52 16.05
C THR A 115 -8.92 11.09 15.74
N TRP A 116 -8.17 10.42 14.86
CA TRP A 116 -6.83 10.83 14.44
C TRP A 116 -6.88 11.90 13.34
N GLY A 117 -7.82 11.75 12.41
CA GLY A 117 -8.03 12.75 11.35
C GLY A 117 -8.32 14.16 11.87
N ARG A 118 -9.06 14.26 12.99
CA ARG A 118 -9.34 15.56 13.65
C ARG A 118 -8.11 16.19 14.31
N LEU A 119 -7.04 15.43 14.53
CA LEU A 119 -5.74 15.94 14.95
C LEU A 119 -4.80 16.24 13.76
N GLY A 120 -5.27 16.03 12.53
CA GLY A 120 -4.49 16.24 11.31
C GLY A 120 -3.72 15.02 10.83
N LEU A 121 -3.88 13.85 11.47
CA LEU A 121 -3.20 12.62 11.05
C LEU A 121 -3.92 11.99 9.86
N LYS A 122 -3.21 11.82 8.76
CA LYS A 122 -3.61 11.00 7.60
C LYS A 122 -2.95 9.63 7.69
N ILE A 123 -3.64 8.58 7.28
CA ILE A 123 -3.14 7.19 7.35
C ILE A 123 -2.86 6.60 5.96
N HIS A 124 -3.47 7.15 4.95
CA HIS A 124 -3.15 6.91 3.55
C HIS A 124 -3.29 8.21 2.76
N SER A 125 -2.46 8.36 1.74
CA SER A 125 -2.52 9.55 0.87
C SER A 125 -3.36 9.29 -0.39
N THR A 126 -3.14 8.16 -1.07
CA THR A 126 -3.80 7.88 -2.36
C THR A 126 -4.20 6.42 -2.56
N ALA A 127 -3.56 5.46 -1.90
CA ALA A 127 -3.68 4.03 -2.20
C ALA A 127 -4.53 3.30 -1.16
N GLY A 128 -5.77 3.75 -0.95
CA GLY A 128 -6.70 3.13 0.01
C GLY A 128 -7.38 1.86 -0.48
N PHE A 129 -7.37 1.56 -1.79
CA PHE A 129 -8.08 0.40 -2.34
C PHE A 129 -7.28 -0.89 -2.14
N VAL A 130 -7.97 -1.94 -1.71
CA VAL A 130 -7.41 -3.28 -1.49
C VAL A 130 -8.17 -4.28 -2.34
N ASP A 131 -7.50 -4.80 -3.34
CA ASP A 131 -8.08 -5.71 -4.32
C ASP A 131 -8.45 -7.07 -3.76
N PRO A 132 -9.47 -7.76 -4.33
CA PRO A 132 -9.74 -9.17 -4.08
C PRO A 132 -8.50 -10.04 -4.31
N GLY A 133 -8.26 -10.98 -3.38
CA GLY A 133 -7.08 -11.84 -3.41
C GLY A 133 -5.85 -11.28 -2.70
N PHE A 134 -5.87 -10.02 -2.27
CA PHE A 134 -4.78 -9.47 -1.45
C PHE A 134 -4.54 -10.33 -0.20
N SER A 135 -3.27 -10.51 0.14
CA SER A 135 -2.84 -11.28 1.30
C SER A 135 -1.55 -10.66 1.85
N GLY A 136 -1.59 -10.14 3.09
CA GLY A 136 -0.45 -9.46 3.70
C GLY A 136 -0.85 -8.49 4.79
N ARG A 137 0.12 -7.75 5.30
CA ARG A 137 -0.11 -6.55 6.11
C ARG A 137 -0.24 -5.34 5.19
N LEU A 138 -1.16 -4.42 5.48
CA LEU A 138 -1.29 -3.17 4.71
C LEU A 138 -0.24 -2.17 5.17
N THR A 139 0.38 -1.48 4.23
CA THR A 139 1.26 -0.35 4.55
C THR A 139 0.42 0.92 4.69
N PHE A 140 0.65 1.64 5.77
CA PHE A 140 0.11 2.97 6.01
C PHE A 140 1.06 4.03 5.46
N GLU A 141 0.51 5.03 4.80
CA GLU A 141 1.19 6.24 4.32
C GLU A 141 0.86 7.39 5.29
N ILE A 142 1.61 7.47 6.38
CA ILE A 142 1.30 8.31 7.54
C ILE A 142 1.82 9.72 7.32
N GLU A 143 0.96 10.73 7.41
CA GLU A 143 1.32 12.13 7.33
C GLU A 143 0.67 12.91 8.48
N ASN A 144 1.44 13.76 9.15
CA ASN A 144 0.91 14.72 10.09
C ASN A 144 0.69 16.07 9.41
N GLY A 145 -0.54 16.34 8.97
CA GLY A 145 -0.96 17.63 8.41
C GLY A 145 -1.43 18.62 9.46
N GLY A 146 -1.32 18.29 10.76
CA GLY A 146 -1.61 19.21 11.88
C GLY A 146 -0.42 20.09 12.23
N ASN A 147 -0.56 20.84 13.34
CA ASN A 147 0.46 21.79 13.82
C ASN A 147 1.19 21.29 15.08
N ILE A 148 0.84 20.12 15.61
CA ILE A 148 1.37 19.57 16.85
C ILE A 148 1.95 18.18 16.56
N PRO A 149 3.12 17.81 17.09
CA PRO A 149 3.66 16.47 16.96
C PRO A 149 2.70 15.41 17.54
N ILE A 150 2.53 14.30 16.84
CA ILE A 150 1.65 13.19 17.24
C ILE A 150 2.53 11.96 17.53
N VAL A 151 2.31 11.36 18.70
CA VAL A 151 2.98 10.11 19.08
C VAL A 151 2.11 8.92 18.68
N LEU A 152 2.64 8.03 17.86
CA LEU A 152 1.99 6.78 17.48
C LEU A 152 2.62 5.61 18.22
N LEU A 153 1.81 4.94 19.04
CA LEU A 153 2.20 3.74 19.78
C LEU A 153 1.73 2.49 19.02
N PRO A 154 2.57 1.44 18.92
CA PRO A 154 2.13 0.16 18.39
C PRO A 154 0.88 -0.36 19.10
N GLY A 155 -0.05 -0.93 18.34
CA GLY A 155 -1.32 -1.43 18.87
C GLY A 155 -2.46 -0.42 18.91
N LEU A 156 -2.21 0.87 18.68
CA LEU A 156 -3.29 1.87 18.54
C LEU A 156 -4.14 1.59 17.30
N ARG A 157 -5.47 1.74 17.45
CA ARG A 157 -6.40 1.68 16.31
C ARG A 157 -6.36 3.03 15.58
N VAL A 158 -5.70 3.07 14.42
CA VAL A 158 -5.47 4.30 13.65
C VAL A 158 -6.24 4.35 12.34
N ALA A 159 -6.65 3.20 11.85
CA ALA A 159 -7.35 3.04 10.58
C ALA A 159 -8.56 2.14 10.72
N GLN A 160 -9.36 2.08 9.68
CA GLN A 160 -10.47 1.15 9.51
C GLN A 160 -10.45 0.59 8.09
N LEU A 161 -10.91 -0.63 7.92
CA LEU A 161 -11.05 -1.30 6.64
C LEU A 161 -12.54 -1.51 6.36
N CYS A 162 -13.04 -0.85 5.32
CA CYS A 162 -14.42 -0.94 4.85
C CYS A 162 -14.48 -1.97 3.74
N PHE A 163 -15.20 -3.07 3.95
CA PHE A 163 -15.33 -4.14 2.97
C PHE A 163 -16.51 -3.91 2.05
N GLN A 164 -16.36 -4.34 0.79
CA GLN A 164 -17.37 -4.21 -0.25
C GLN A 164 -17.52 -5.53 -0.99
N TRP A 165 -18.76 -5.93 -1.25
CA TRP A 165 -19.06 -7.04 -2.13
C TRP A 165 -18.71 -6.69 -3.58
N CYS A 166 -18.07 -7.65 -4.27
CA CYS A 166 -18.08 -7.67 -5.72
C CYS A 166 -19.30 -8.48 -6.18
N ASP A 167 -20.04 -7.99 -7.14
CA ASP A 167 -21.24 -8.66 -7.64
C ASP A 167 -20.93 -10.07 -8.14
N GLU A 168 -19.73 -10.23 -8.75
CA GLU A 168 -19.15 -11.51 -9.11
C GLU A 168 -17.71 -11.62 -8.58
N PRO A 169 -17.24 -12.83 -8.26
CA PRO A 169 -15.85 -13.03 -7.89
C PRO A 169 -14.89 -12.57 -8.98
N SER A 170 -13.85 -11.87 -8.60
CA SER A 170 -12.82 -11.38 -9.53
C SER A 170 -12.13 -12.55 -10.24
N ALA A 171 -12.11 -12.50 -11.57
CA ALA A 171 -11.48 -13.54 -12.39
C ALA A 171 -9.95 -13.52 -12.25
N ARG A 172 -9.34 -12.33 -12.06
CA ARG A 172 -7.91 -12.14 -11.87
C ARG A 172 -7.64 -11.51 -10.50
N LEU A 173 -7.19 -12.34 -9.57
CA LEU A 173 -6.93 -11.93 -8.19
C LEU A 173 -5.62 -11.16 -8.07
N TYR A 174 -5.53 -10.28 -7.09
CA TYR A 174 -4.28 -9.65 -6.69
C TYR A 174 -3.23 -10.74 -6.37
N GLY A 175 -2.05 -10.65 -6.97
CA GLY A 175 -0.99 -11.64 -6.84
C GLY A 175 -1.08 -12.82 -7.82
N ALA A 176 -2.09 -12.89 -8.68
CA ALA A 176 -2.17 -13.89 -9.75
C ALA A 176 -1.07 -13.67 -10.80
N THR A 177 -0.72 -14.73 -11.54
CA THR A 177 0.22 -14.63 -12.66
C THR A 177 -0.29 -13.63 -13.70
N GLY A 178 0.55 -12.69 -14.12
CA GLY A 178 0.19 -11.61 -15.04
C GLY A 178 -0.57 -10.44 -14.41
N ALA A 179 -0.85 -10.46 -13.11
CA ALA A 179 -1.26 -9.28 -12.38
C ALA A 179 -0.02 -8.48 -11.97
N ASP A 180 0.04 -7.18 -12.26
CA ASP A 180 1.17 -6.30 -11.87
C ASP A 180 1.14 -5.97 -10.36
N SER A 181 0.99 -7.01 -9.55
CA SER A 181 0.83 -6.92 -8.11
C SER A 181 2.18 -6.78 -7.41
N LYS A 182 2.40 -5.64 -6.80
CA LYS A 182 3.73 -5.29 -6.23
C LYS A 182 3.90 -5.68 -4.76
N TYR A 183 2.80 -5.90 -4.01
CA TYR A 183 2.83 -5.95 -2.54
C TYR A 183 2.19 -7.21 -1.92
N GLN A 184 2.02 -8.28 -2.71
CA GLN A 184 1.47 -9.54 -2.20
C GLN A 184 2.40 -10.18 -1.15
N TYR A 185 1.83 -10.73 -0.10
CA TYR A 185 2.49 -11.43 1.01
C TYR A 185 3.51 -10.59 1.80
N GLN A 186 3.35 -9.27 1.82
CA GLN A 186 4.19 -8.42 2.66
C GLN A 186 3.85 -8.62 4.15
N LEU A 187 4.90 -8.72 4.98
CA LEU A 187 4.79 -8.89 6.44
C LEU A 187 5.34 -7.71 7.22
N GLU A 188 6.05 -6.81 6.54
CA GLU A 188 6.71 -5.64 7.11
C GLU A 188 6.32 -4.39 6.33
N THR A 189 6.58 -3.23 6.89
CA THR A 189 6.42 -1.95 6.20
C THR A 189 7.25 -1.94 4.93
N THR A 190 6.59 -1.85 3.79
CA THR A 190 7.24 -1.96 2.50
C THR A 190 7.33 -0.60 1.83
N ALA A 191 8.54 -0.23 1.41
CA ALA A 191 8.78 0.95 0.58
C ALA A 191 8.21 0.77 -0.83
N SER A 192 8.06 1.87 -1.56
CA SER A 192 7.59 1.83 -2.95
C SER A 192 8.41 0.87 -3.81
N ARG A 193 7.71 0.01 -4.53
CA ARG A 193 8.27 -0.96 -5.49
C ARG A 193 8.03 -0.54 -6.93
N PHE A 194 7.97 0.76 -7.20
CA PHE A 194 7.73 1.29 -8.56
C PHE A 194 8.73 0.76 -9.60
N PHE A 195 9.91 0.29 -9.19
CA PHE A 195 10.88 -0.35 -10.07
C PHE A 195 10.41 -1.70 -10.64
N LYS A 196 9.37 -2.31 -10.08
CA LYS A 196 8.74 -3.54 -10.59
C LYS A 196 7.64 -3.26 -11.61
N ASP A 197 7.32 -2.01 -11.85
CA ASP A 197 6.29 -1.62 -12.79
C ASP A 197 6.70 -2.00 -14.22
N SER A 198 5.84 -2.76 -14.91
CA SER A 198 6.12 -3.27 -16.24
C SER A 198 6.20 -2.16 -17.28
N GLU A 199 5.30 -1.17 -17.20
CA GLU A 199 5.30 -0.01 -18.10
C GLU A 199 6.55 0.86 -17.89
N LEU A 200 6.94 1.11 -16.64
CA LEU A 200 8.19 1.83 -16.37
C LEU A 200 9.42 1.09 -16.88
N ASN A 201 9.42 -0.25 -16.87
CA ASN A 201 10.51 -1.03 -17.44
C ASN A 201 10.56 -0.89 -18.96
N PHE A 202 9.42 -0.82 -19.63
CA PHE A 202 9.34 -0.51 -21.06
C PHE A 202 9.95 0.87 -21.35
N PHE A 203 9.51 1.93 -20.68
CA PHE A 203 10.07 3.27 -20.86
C PHE A 203 11.57 3.36 -20.55
N ARG A 204 12.07 2.63 -19.55
CA ARG A 204 13.51 2.55 -19.27
C ARG A 204 14.29 1.95 -20.43
N ARG A 205 13.81 0.85 -21.01
CA ARG A 205 14.45 0.19 -22.17
C ARG A 205 14.51 1.16 -23.37
N LYS A 206 13.39 1.84 -23.68
CA LYS A 206 13.31 2.80 -24.78
C LYS A 206 14.26 3.97 -24.56
N ARG A 207 14.29 4.55 -23.34
CA ARG A 207 15.24 5.63 -23.00
C ARG A 207 16.69 5.20 -23.14
N GLN A 208 17.05 4.01 -22.67
CA GLN A 208 18.41 3.50 -22.80
C GLN A 208 18.80 3.31 -24.27
N ALA A 209 17.91 2.79 -25.11
CA ALA A 209 18.13 2.63 -26.55
C ALA A 209 18.34 3.99 -27.23
N ALA A 210 17.56 5.00 -26.87
CA ALA A 210 17.69 6.36 -27.37
C ALA A 210 19.05 7.00 -26.97
N LEU A 211 19.43 6.91 -25.71
CA LEU A 211 20.71 7.43 -25.22
C LEU A 211 21.94 6.73 -25.84
N ALA A 212 21.77 5.46 -26.24
CA ALA A 212 22.82 4.71 -26.94
C ALA A 212 22.87 4.99 -28.46
N GLY A 213 22.09 5.94 -28.97
CA GLY A 213 21.98 6.26 -30.40
C GLY A 213 21.33 5.16 -31.26
N ARG A 214 20.70 4.15 -30.60
CA ARG A 214 20.03 3.01 -31.27
C ARG A 214 18.59 3.30 -31.65
N LEU A 215 18.03 4.38 -31.13
CA LEU A 215 16.67 4.83 -31.38
C LEU A 215 16.72 6.34 -31.65
N GLN A 216 16.35 6.73 -32.87
CA GLN A 216 16.00 8.13 -33.15
C GLN A 216 14.62 8.36 -32.54
N ILE A 217 14.47 9.41 -31.77
CA ILE A 217 13.19 9.82 -31.17
C ILE A 217 12.63 10.93 -32.04
N PRO A 218 11.68 10.66 -32.97
CA PRO A 218 10.94 11.71 -33.68
C PRO A 218 9.97 12.40 -32.72
N GLU A 219 9.47 13.57 -33.08
CA GLU A 219 8.51 14.34 -32.26
C GLU A 219 7.18 13.60 -31.96
N ASP A 220 6.80 12.61 -32.76
CA ASP A 220 5.60 11.75 -32.60
C ASP A 220 5.75 10.63 -31.53
N VAL A 221 6.80 10.65 -30.75
CA VAL A 221 7.25 9.52 -29.91
C VAL A 221 6.22 9.08 -28.88
N MET A 222 5.48 10.00 -28.27
CA MET A 222 4.50 9.62 -27.23
C MET A 222 3.38 8.76 -27.82
N ARG A 223 2.88 9.08 -29.03
CA ARG A 223 1.84 8.31 -29.67
C ARG A 223 2.35 6.92 -30.07
N ASN A 224 3.53 6.85 -30.66
CA ASN A 224 4.14 5.57 -31.07
C ASN A 224 4.50 4.69 -29.86
N LEU A 225 5.03 5.30 -28.78
CA LEU A 225 5.33 4.59 -27.53
C LEU A 225 4.07 4.03 -26.84
N LEU A 226 2.95 4.75 -26.89
CA LEU A 226 1.67 4.26 -26.35
C LEU A 226 1.10 3.13 -27.21
N THR A 227 1.26 3.18 -28.52
CA THR A 227 0.84 2.11 -29.43
C THR A 227 1.68 0.85 -29.19
N GLU A 228 3.01 0.97 -29.12
CA GLU A 228 3.91 -0.16 -28.82
C GLU A 228 3.64 -0.75 -27.42
N LEU A 229 3.33 0.10 -26.43
CA LEU A 229 2.93 -0.34 -25.10
C LEU A 229 1.65 -1.16 -25.15
N TYR A 230 0.66 -0.69 -25.91
CA TYR A 230 -0.61 -1.36 -26.08
C TYR A 230 -0.44 -2.74 -26.73
N GLU A 231 0.40 -2.85 -27.75
CA GLU A 231 0.70 -4.12 -28.44
C GLU A 231 1.51 -5.11 -27.58
N GLU A 232 2.38 -4.61 -26.67
CA GLU A 232 3.17 -5.48 -25.79
C GLU A 232 2.34 -6.07 -24.62
N PHE A 233 1.23 -5.42 -24.22
CA PHE A 233 0.44 -5.80 -23.04
C PHE A 233 -0.98 -6.32 -23.33
N LEU A 234 -1.38 -6.43 -24.62
CA LEU A 234 -2.57 -7.16 -25.06
C LEU A 234 -2.24 -8.61 -25.38
#